data_d9409d4c2ef067740334b36cb5611d15
#
_entry.id   d9409d4c2ef067740334b36cb5611d15
#
_cell.length_a   1.000
_cell.length_b   1.000
_cell.length_c   1.000
_cell.angle_alpha   90.00
_cell.angle_beta   90.00
_cell.angle_gamma   90.00
#
_symmetry.space_group_name_H-M   'P 1'
#
loop_
_entity.id
_entity.type
_entity.pdbx_description
1 polymer ?
#
loop_
_entity_poly.entity_id
_entity_poly.type
_entity_poly.pdbx_seq_one_letter_code
_entity_poly.pdbx_strand_id
1 'polypeptide(L)'
;MSRPKGIFIVIEGIDAAGKRTQTSILRAWFNSKGLTTRTVSFPAYETTIGKEIRKFLDGNVDYPQQVRAMLYAANRWEKKADLEAILSRTDVTIVDRYSGSNLAYGVSNGLKLEWLLHLEEGLPEPDLVLLLDASPTRLVPRRGDRKDSYERNISLQEKARDTYLRLAKQFGWSVVNADGGIEETSRGIISAVSRSLETRLPTEN
;
A
#
# COMPACT_ATOMS: atom_id res chain seq x y z
N MET A 1 30.64 -1.02 -10.57
CA MET A 1 29.98 -1.14 -9.25
C MET A 1 28.48 -1.04 -9.52
N SER A 2 27.69 -2.04 -9.16
CA SER A 2 26.23 -1.94 -9.25
C SER A 2 25.76 -0.85 -8.29
N ARG A 3 24.87 0.05 -8.77
CA ARG A 3 24.20 1.06 -7.92
C ARG A 3 23.53 0.32 -6.74
N PRO A 4 23.64 0.83 -5.49
CA PRO A 4 22.86 0.27 -4.38
C PRO A 4 21.39 0.24 -4.79
N LYS A 5 20.68 -0.85 -4.45
CA LYS A 5 19.24 -0.97 -4.69
C LYS A 5 18.54 0.23 -4.04
N GLY A 6 17.68 0.93 -4.81
CA GLY A 6 16.88 2.04 -4.29
C GLY A 6 16.01 1.60 -3.10
N ILE A 7 15.60 2.54 -2.28
CA ILE A 7 14.72 2.30 -1.13
C ILE A 7 13.31 2.02 -1.64
N PHE A 8 12.71 0.89 -1.23
CA PHE A 8 11.35 0.50 -1.58
C PHE A 8 10.43 0.66 -0.36
N ILE A 9 9.53 1.65 -0.40
CA ILE A 9 8.56 1.94 0.65
C ILE A 9 7.15 1.62 0.16
N VAL A 10 6.37 0.93 0.97
CA VAL A 10 4.95 0.65 0.72
C VAL A 10 4.10 1.39 1.74
N ILE A 11 3.01 2.03 1.29
CA ILE A 11 2.00 2.64 2.14
C ILE A 11 0.73 1.81 2.06
N GLU A 12 0.34 1.21 3.18
CA GLU A 12 -0.84 0.38 3.34
C GLU A 12 -1.89 1.03 4.26
N GLY A 13 -3.08 0.49 4.28
CA GLY A 13 -4.18 0.93 5.12
C GLY A 13 -5.53 0.80 4.43
N ILE A 14 -6.61 0.93 5.18
CA ILE A 14 -7.98 0.84 4.66
C ILE A 14 -8.30 1.97 3.68
N ASP A 15 -9.46 1.89 3.02
CA ASP A 15 -9.88 2.90 2.06
C ASP A 15 -10.14 4.25 2.75
N ALA A 16 -9.82 5.34 2.04
CA ALA A 16 -9.89 6.71 2.53
C ALA A 16 -8.94 7.06 3.70
N ALA A 17 -8.01 6.18 4.14
CA ALA A 17 -7.02 6.47 5.18
C ALA A 17 -5.98 7.56 4.79
N GLY A 18 -6.06 8.11 3.57
CA GLY A 18 -5.20 9.21 3.15
C GLY A 18 -3.92 8.78 2.43
N LYS A 19 -3.77 7.51 2.06
CA LYS A 19 -2.57 6.96 1.42
C LYS A 19 -2.07 7.80 0.24
N ARG A 20 -2.95 8.14 -0.72
CA ARG A 20 -2.59 8.94 -1.91
C ARG A 20 -2.01 10.31 -1.53
N THR A 21 -2.63 11.00 -0.56
CA THR A 21 -2.16 12.30 -0.07
C THR A 21 -0.79 12.17 0.58
N GLN A 22 -0.63 11.18 1.45
CA GLN A 22 0.61 10.94 2.18
C GLN A 22 1.74 10.47 1.25
N THR A 23 1.44 9.66 0.23
CA THR A 23 2.39 9.30 -0.83
C THR A 23 2.94 10.54 -1.54
N SER A 24 2.07 11.50 -1.88
CA SER A 24 2.48 12.74 -2.55
C SER A 24 3.36 13.62 -1.65
N ILE A 25 3.01 13.75 -0.37
CA ILE A 25 3.78 14.53 0.62
C ILE A 25 5.14 13.87 0.86
N LEU A 26 5.19 12.56 1.08
CA LEU A 26 6.43 11.83 1.30
C LEU A 26 7.36 11.91 0.08
N ARG A 27 6.80 11.83 -1.14
CA ARG A 27 7.57 12.06 -2.37
C ARG A 27 8.20 13.45 -2.41
N ALA A 28 7.42 14.50 -2.08
CA ALA A 28 7.93 15.87 -2.06
C ALA A 28 9.06 16.02 -1.02
N TRP A 29 8.90 15.39 0.15
CA TRP A 29 9.91 15.40 1.21
C TRP A 29 11.23 14.73 0.76
N PHE A 30 11.21 13.57 0.10
CA PHE A 30 12.42 12.95 -0.43
C PHE A 30 13.06 13.79 -1.54
N ASN A 31 12.24 14.37 -2.43
CA ASN A 31 12.74 15.24 -3.50
C ASN A 31 13.42 16.51 -2.92
N SER A 32 12.92 17.07 -1.79
CA SER A 32 13.56 18.21 -1.13
C SER A 32 14.94 17.87 -0.52
N LYS A 33 15.21 16.58 -0.29
CA LYS A 33 16.51 16.06 0.13
C LYS A 33 17.42 15.66 -1.06
N GLY A 34 17.04 16.00 -2.30
CA GLY A 34 17.81 15.70 -3.51
C GLY A 34 17.71 14.26 -4.01
N LEU A 35 16.80 13.44 -3.44
CA LEU A 35 16.62 12.04 -3.83
C LEU A 35 15.61 11.92 -4.98
N THR A 36 15.99 11.18 -6.03
CA THR A 36 15.08 10.86 -7.13
C THR A 36 13.99 9.89 -6.65
N THR A 37 12.73 10.34 -6.68
CA THR A 37 11.61 9.56 -6.13
C THR A 37 10.57 9.25 -7.19
N ARG A 38 10.12 7.99 -7.26
CA ARG A 38 8.99 7.54 -8.09
C ARG A 38 7.86 7.00 -7.22
N THR A 39 6.64 7.19 -7.69
CA THR A 39 5.45 6.64 -7.06
C THR A 39 4.76 5.67 -8.00
N VAL A 40 4.31 4.54 -7.47
CA VAL A 40 3.52 3.52 -8.15
C VAL A 40 2.28 3.25 -7.29
N SER A 41 1.18 2.81 -7.88
CA SER A 41 -0.01 2.42 -7.14
C SER A 41 -0.59 1.13 -7.68
N PHE A 42 -1.15 0.33 -6.78
CA PHE A 42 -1.91 -0.86 -7.16
C PHE A 42 -3.35 -0.77 -6.63
N PRO A 43 -4.32 -1.31 -7.37
CA PRO A 43 -4.17 -1.95 -8.68
C PRO A 43 -3.74 -0.98 -9.79
N ALA A 44 -2.91 -1.45 -10.73
CA ALA A 44 -2.53 -0.73 -11.94
C ALA A 44 -3.67 -0.85 -12.97
N TYR A 45 -4.63 0.06 -12.92
CA TYR A 45 -5.88 -0.04 -13.69
C TYR A 45 -5.73 0.15 -15.21
N GLU A 46 -4.58 0.62 -15.68
CA GLU A 46 -4.27 0.75 -17.09
C GLU A 46 -3.99 -0.60 -17.79
N THR A 47 -3.66 -1.63 -17.03
CA THR A 47 -3.33 -2.96 -17.53
C THR A 47 -4.58 -3.81 -17.80
N THR A 48 -4.41 -4.95 -18.47
CA THR A 48 -5.52 -5.88 -18.76
C THR A 48 -6.14 -6.42 -17.47
N ILE A 49 -5.31 -6.92 -16.54
CA ILE A 49 -5.78 -7.42 -15.24
C ILE A 49 -6.38 -6.29 -14.41
N GLY A 50 -5.75 -5.10 -14.42
CA GLY A 50 -6.25 -3.93 -13.71
C GLY A 50 -7.63 -3.48 -14.17
N LYS A 51 -7.91 -3.53 -15.48
CA LYS A 51 -9.24 -3.26 -16.03
C LYS A 51 -10.28 -4.26 -15.54
N GLU A 52 -9.91 -5.54 -15.42
CA GLU A 52 -10.81 -6.57 -14.90
C GLU A 52 -11.11 -6.34 -13.40
N ILE A 53 -10.11 -5.98 -12.61
CA ILE A 53 -10.30 -5.55 -11.21
C ILE A 53 -11.25 -4.35 -11.14
N ARG A 54 -11.13 -3.37 -12.03
CA ARG A 54 -12.01 -2.20 -12.08
C ARG A 54 -13.46 -2.60 -12.32
N LYS A 55 -13.74 -3.48 -13.29
CA LYS A 55 -15.10 -3.99 -13.56
C LYS A 55 -15.72 -4.63 -12.32
N PHE A 56 -14.92 -5.40 -11.57
CA PHE A 56 -15.34 -6.00 -10.32
C PHE A 56 -15.66 -4.93 -9.26
N LEU A 57 -14.79 -3.94 -9.05
CA LEU A 57 -14.99 -2.87 -8.07
C LEU A 57 -16.22 -1.99 -8.40
N ASP A 58 -16.47 -1.76 -9.70
CA ASP A 58 -17.64 -1.03 -10.19
C ASP A 58 -18.94 -1.85 -10.10
N GLY A 59 -18.86 -3.15 -9.71
CA GLY A 59 -20.00 -4.05 -9.56
C GLY A 59 -20.52 -4.64 -10.86
N ASN A 60 -19.79 -4.52 -11.97
CA ASN A 60 -20.19 -5.05 -13.26
C ASN A 60 -20.01 -6.57 -13.39
N VAL A 61 -19.11 -7.14 -12.59
CA VAL A 61 -18.85 -8.58 -12.48
C VAL A 61 -18.64 -8.95 -11.02
N ASP A 62 -18.92 -10.19 -10.68
CA ASP A 62 -18.63 -10.72 -9.36
C ASP A 62 -17.73 -11.96 -9.46
N TYR A 63 -16.84 -12.12 -8.47
CA TYR A 63 -15.90 -13.22 -8.40
C TYR A 63 -15.88 -13.84 -6.99
N PRO A 64 -15.67 -15.17 -6.90
CA PRO A 64 -15.30 -15.78 -5.63
C PRO A 64 -14.07 -15.13 -5.02
N GLN A 65 -13.97 -15.13 -3.68
CA GLN A 65 -12.88 -14.44 -2.95
C GLN A 65 -11.49 -14.88 -3.41
N GLN A 66 -11.30 -16.17 -3.73
CA GLN A 66 -10.04 -16.69 -4.25
C GLN A 66 -9.67 -16.06 -5.59
N VAL A 67 -10.63 -15.93 -6.51
CA VAL A 67 -10.42 -15.32 -7.83
C VAL A 67 -10.04 -13.84 -7.66
N ARG A 68 -10.73 -13.11 -6.76
CA ARG A 68 -10.37 -11.72 -6.46
C ARG A 68 -8.92 -11.61 -5.98
N ALA A 69 -8.52 -12.45 -5.01
CA ALA A 69 -7.15 -12.46 -4.49
C ALA A 69 -6.11 -12.79 -5.59
N MET A 70 -6.43 -13.75 -6.46
CA MET A 70 -5.57 -14.08 -7.61
C MET A 70 -5.47 -12.92 -8.62
N LEU A 71 -6.55 -12.21 -8.91
CA LEU A 71 -6.54 -11.03 -9.80
C LEU A 71 -5.65 -9.91 -9.24
N TYR A 72 -5.75 -9.62 -7.93
CA TYR A 72 -4.90 -8.62 -7.30
C TYR A 72 -3.42 -9.03 -7.30
N ALA A 73 -3.11 -10.30 -7.06
CA ALA A 73 -1.74 -10.81 -7.17
C ALA A 73 -1.27 -10.76 -8.63
N ALA A 74 -2.07 -11.26 -9.59
CA ALA A 74 -1.74 -11.24 -11.01
C ALA A 74 -1.44 -9.83 -11.53
N ASN A 75 -2.17 -8.80 -11.06
CA ASN A 75 -1.90 -7.42 -11.44
C ASN A 75 -0.52 -6.91 -10.94
N ARG A 76 -0.07 -7.35 -9.77
CA ARG A 76 1.30 -7.05 -9.30
C ARG A 76 2.35 -7.82 -10.12
N TRP A 77 2.08 -9.09 -10.40
CA TRP A 77 2.95 -9.92 -11.24
C TRP A 77 3.09 -9.37 -12.66
N GLU A 78 1.99 -8.88 -13.25
CA GLU A 78 1.99 -8.22 -14.57
C GLU A 78 2.92 -7.00 -14.60
N LYS A 79 3.03 -6.28 -13.48
CA LYS A 79 3.87 -5.08 -13.33
C LYS A 79 5.22 -5.33 -12.67
N LYS A 80 5.59 -6.60 -12.37
CA LYS A 80 6.83 -6.92 -11.66
C LYS A 80 8.07 -6.36 -12.34
N ALA A 81 8.23 -6.61 -13.65
CA ALA A 81 9.41 -6.17 -14.40
C ALA A 81 9.52 -4.64 -14.44
N ASP A 82 8.38 -3.93 -14.60
CA ASP A 82 8.35 -2.46 -14.56
C ASP A 82 8.76 -1.94 -13.18
N LEU A 83 8.23 -2.56 -12.11
CA LEU A 83 8.57 -2.19 -10.73
C LEU A 83 10.07 -2.42 -10.45
N GLU A 84 10.63 -3.57 -10.84
CA GLU A 84 12.06 -3.87 -10.71
C GLU A 84 12.93 -2.85 -11.47
N ALA A 85 12.51 -2.47 -12.68
CA ALA A 85 13.21 -1.45 -13.46
C ALA A 85 13.16 -0.06 -12.78
N ILE A 86 12.05 0.31 -12.16
CA ILE A 86 11.93 1.55 -11.37
C ILE A 86 12.85 1.49 -10.16
N LEU A 87 12.78 0.41 -9.36
CA LEU A 87 13.61 0.19 -8.18
C LEU A 87 15.12 0.27 -8.46
N SER A 88 15.55 -0.14 -9.65
CA SER A 88 16.96 -0.08 -10.06
C SER A 88 17.43 1.31 -10.49
N ARG A 89 16.51 2.23 -10.83
CA ARG A 89 16.82 3.53 -11.44
C ARG A 89 16.53 4.73 -10.55
N THR A 90 15.86 4.54 -9.41
CA THR A 90 15.47 5.61 -8.48
C THR A 90 16.10 5.42 -7.12
N ASP A 91 16.31 6.51 -6.40
CA ASP A 91 16.80 6.44 -5.02
C ASP A 91 15.72 5.96 -4.07
N VAL A 92 14.45 6.36 -4.34
CA VAL A 92 13.28 5.96 -3.55
C VAL A 92 12.10 5.62 -4.46
N THR A 93 11.45 4.50 -4.20
CA THR A 93 10.18 4.14 -4.82
C THR A 93 9.12 4.01 -3.72
N ILE A 94 8.03 4.76 -3.84
CA ILE A 94 6.90 4.71 -2.90
C ILE A 94 5.73 4.06 -3.62
N VAL A 95 5.16 3.01 -3.03
CA VAL A 95 4.03 2.28 -3.60
C VAL A 95 2.79 2.45 -2.72
N ASP A 96 1.71 2.99 -3.30
CA ASP A 96 0.39 3.08 -2.65
C ASP A 96 -0.34 1.76 -2.87
N ARG A 97 -0.49 0.96 -1.83
CA ARG A 97 -0.98 -0.43 -1.80
C ARG A 97 -0.05 -1.42 -2.51
N TYR A 98 0.14 -2.56 -1.86
CA TYR A 98 0.92 -3.67 -2.42
C TYR A 98 0.33 -5.02 -1.95
N SER A 99 1.18 -6.01 -1.66
CA SER A 99 0.76 -7.33 -1.15
C SER A 99 -0.05 -7.24 0.15
N GLY A 100 0.29 -6.31 1.04
CA GLY A 100 -0.40 -6.12 2.32
C GLY A 100 -1.90 -5.91 2.17
N SER A 101 -2.35 -5.19 1.12
CA SER A 101 -3.78 -5.03 0.83
C SER A 101 -4.45 -6.37 0.50
N ASN A 102 -3.81 -7.22 -0.33
CA ASN A 102 -4.35 -8.53 -0.67
C ASN A 102 -4.43 -9.46 0.56
N LEU A 103 -3.40 -9.43 1.40
CA LEU A 103 -3.37 -10.20 2.65
C LEU A 103 -4.48 -9.74 3.60
N ALA A 104 -4.60 -8.43 3.85
CA ALA A 104 -5.56 -7.90 4.81
C ALA A 104 -7.01 -8.16 4.39
N TYR A 105 -7.38 -7.79 3.16
CA TYR A 105 -8.73 -8.00 2.67
C TYR A 105 -9.04 -9.49 2.42
N GLY A 106 -8.07 -10.28 1.95
CA GLY A 106 -8.24 -11.71 1.73
C GLY A 106 -8.55 -12.45 3.03
N VAL A 107 -7.76 -12.23 4.09
CA VAL A 107 -7.98 -12.82 5.42
C VAL A 107 -9.30 -12.34 6.01
N SER A 108 -9.64 -11.06 5.87
CA SER A 108 -10.92 -10.50 6.34
C SER A 108 -12.13 -11.12 5.66
N ASN A 109 -11.95 -11.67 4.46
CA ASN A 109 -12.96 -12.42 3.71
C ASN A 109 -12.83 -13.94 3.86
N GLY A 110 -12.06 -14.43 4.84
CA GLY A 110 -11.99 -15.84 5.22
C GLY A 110 -10.95 -16.68 4.47
N LEU A 111 -10.05 -16.05 3.69
CA LEU A 111 -8.97 -16.78 3.04
C LEU A 111 -7.81 -17.05 4.02
N LYS A 112 -7.11 -18.17 3.82
CA LYS A 112 -5.94 -18.51 4.63
C LYS A 112 -4.76 -17.60 4.29
N LEU A 113 -4.11 -17.05 5.32
CA LEU A 113 -2.95 -16.16 5.15
C LEU A 113 -1.80 -16.85 4.38
N GLU A 114 -1.51 -18.10 4.73
CA GLU A 114 -0.46 -18.88 4.08
C GLU A 114 -0.68 -18.99 2.56
N TRP A 115 -1.92 -19.29 2.14
CA TRP A 115 -2.26 -19.37 0.72
C TRP A 115 -2.09 -18.01 0.00
N LEU A 116 -2.47 -16.91 0.65
CA LEU A 116 -2.28 -15.57 0.11
C LEU A 116 -0.80 -15.19 -0.01
N LEU A 117 0.03 -15.58 0.96
CA LEU A 117 1.49 -15.36 0.91
C LEU A 117 2.12 -16.06 -0.29
N HIS A 118 1.72 -17.29 -0.60
CA HIS A 118 2.22 -18.00 -1.78
C HIS A 118 1.87 -17.30 -3.11
N LEU A 119 0.76 -16.55 -3.19
CA LEU A 119 0.44 -15.76 -4.38
C LEU A 119 1.41 -14.58 -4.60
N GLU A 120 2.03 -14.11 -3.55
CA GLU A 120 2.95 -12.96 -3.55
C GLU A 120 4.44 -13.38 -3.61
N GLU A 121 4.73 -14.66 -3.42
CA GLU A 121 6.09 -15.19 -3.38
C GLU A 121 6.84 -14.93 -4.68
N GLY A 122 8.01 -14.28 -4.59
CA GLY A 122 8.83 -13.91 -5.74
C GLY A 122 8.57 -12.49 -6.28
N LEU A 123 7.61 -11.74 -5.73
CA LEU A 123 7.50 -10.30 -5.98
C LEU A 123 8.61 -9.54 -5.20
N PRO A 124 9.02 -8.33 -5.64
CA PRO A 124 9.95 -7.50 -4.88
C PRO A 124 9.46 -7.25 -3.45
N GLU A 125 10.35 -7.41 -2.47
CA GLU A 125 10.05 -7.15 -1.07
C GLU A 125 10.34 -5.69 -0.70
N PRO A 126 9.44 -5.00 0.02
CA PRO A 126 9.67 -3.64 0.48
C PRO A 126 10.70 -3.58 1.62
N ASP A 127 11.51 -2.52 1.63
CA ASP A 127 12.41 -2.21 2.73
C ASP A 127 11.64 -1.66 3.95
N LEU A 128 10.48 -1.03 3.72
CA LEU A 128 9.62 -0.47 4.76
C LEU A 128 8.17 -0.53 4.34
N VAL A 129 7.31 -1.04 5.20
CA VAL A 129 5.86 -0.94 5.07
C VAL A 129 5.31 0.00 6.13
N LEU A 130 4.61 1.05 5.71
CA LEU A 130 3.92 2.02 6.55
C LEU A 130 2.42 1.70 6.54
N LEU A 131 1.87 1.30 7.65
CA LEU A 131 0.44 1.11 7.82
C LEU A 131 -0.20 2.41 8.34
N LEU A 132 -1.05 3.04 7.54
CA LEU A 132 -1.89 4.15 7.98
C LEU A 132 -3.11 3.59 8.72
N ASP A 133 -3.04 3.62 10.05
CA ASP A 133 -4.14 3.16 10.90
C ASP A 133 -5.16 4.29 11.10
N ALA A 134 -6.33 4.11 10.50
CA ALA A 134 -7.46 5.03 10.60
C ALA A 134 -8.74 4.31 10.99
N SER A 135 -9.57 4.94 11.81
CA SER A 135 -10.87 4.42 12.20
C SER A 135 -11.87 4.50 11.04
N PRO A 136 -12.50 3.39 10.61
CA PRO A 136 -13.48 3.40 9.52
C PRO A 136 -14.62 4.38 9.73
N THR A 137 -15.07 4.58 10.96
CA THR A 137 -16.16 5.49 11.32
C THR A 137 -15.79 6.95 11.10
N ARG A 138 -14.53 7.34 11.32
CA ARG A 138 -14.01 8.69 11.04
C ARG A 138 -13.80 8.97 9.56
N LEU A 139 -13.72 7.92 8.73
CA LEU A 139 -13.48 8.05 7.30
C LEU A 139 -14.76 8.21 6.48
N VAL A 140 -15.94 7.96 7.05
CA VAL A 140 -17.24 8.12 6.36
C VAL A 140 -17.37 9.48 5.66
N PRO A 141 -17.06 10.62 6.29
CA PRO A 141 -17.16 11.94 5.64
C PRO A 141 -16.14 12.14 4.50
N ARG A 142 -15.01 11.42 4.50
CA ARG A 142 -13.94 11.56 3.52
C ARG A 142 -14.23 10.79 2.22
N ARG A 143 -15.22 9.89 2.21
CA ARG A 143 -15.44 8.92 1.11
C ARG A 143 -16.20 9.48 -0.09
N GLY A 144 -16.88 10.64 0.02
CA GLY A 144 -17.68 11.21 -1.07
C GLY A 144 -18.76 10.26 -1.62
N ASP A 145 -19.35 10.61 -2.78
CA ASP A 145 -20.45 9.83 -3.40
C ASP A 145 -19.97 8.65 -4.27
N ARG A 146 -18.70 8.64 -4.68
CA ARG A 146 -18.10 7.56 -5.49
C ARG A 146 -17.45 6.52 -4.58
N LYS A 147 -18.24 5.58 -4.11
CA LYS A 147 -17.78 4.45 -3.28
C LYS A 147 -17.84 3.17 -4.11
N ASP A 148 -16.73 2.46 -4.18
CA ASP A 148 -16.75 1.09 -4.69
C ASP A 148 -17.42 0.12 -3.70
N SER A 149 -17.59 -1.13 -4.10
CA SER A 149 -18.30 -2.15 -3.29
C SER A 149 -17.61 -2.43 -1.95
N TYR A 150 -16.28 -2.28 -1.86
CA TYR A 150 -15.52 -2.46 -0.62
C TYR A 150 -15.64 -1.27 0.32
N GLU A 151 -15.58 -0.05 -0.22
CA GLU A 151 -15.69 1.18 0.58
C GLU A 151 -17.06 1.35 1.25
N ARG A 152 -18.12 0.79 0.65
CA ARG A 152 -19.50 0.84 1.22
C ARG A 152 -19.69 -0.04 2.43
N ASN A 153 -18.84 -1.05 2.62
CA ASN A 153 -19.00 -2.03 3.70
C ASN A 153 -18.13 -1.67 4.91
N ILE A 154 -18.68 -0.90 5.86
CA ILE A 154 -17.99 -0.48 7.09
C ILE A 154 -17.49 -1.69 7.90
N SER A 155 -18.31 -2.74 8.03
CA SER A 155 -17.91 -3.95 8.77
C SER A 155 -16.71 -4.66 8.13
N LEU A 156 -16.63 -4.67 6.80
CA LEU A 156 -15.46 -5.20 6.10
C LEU A 156 -14.23 -4.33 6.34
N GLN A 157 -14.39 -3.01 6.36
CA GLN A 157 -13.28 -2.08 6.65
C GLN A 157 -12.76 -2.23 8.08
N GLU A 158 -13.65 -2.47 9.07
CA GLU A 158 -13.25 -2.76 10.45
C GLU A 158 -12.46 -4.07 10.52
N LYS A 159 -12.98 -5.15 9.93
CA LYS A 159 -12.25 -6.43 9.86
C LYS A 159 -10.90 -6.30 9.14
N ALA A 160 -10.85 -5.52 8.06
CA ALA A 160 -9.62 -5.27 7.33
C ALA A 160 -8.62 -4.49 8.18
N ARG A 161 -9.04 -3.45 8.91
CA ARG A 161 -8.21 -2.71 9.85
C ARG A 161 -7.60 -3.62 10.91
N ASP A 162 -8.42 -4.43 11.58
CA ASP A 162 -7.96 -5.38 12.60
C ASP A 162 -6.95 -6.38 12.01
N THR A 163 -7.19 -6.83 10.80
CA THR A 163 -6.27 -7.72 10.10
C THR A 163 -4.97 -7.02 9.75
N TYR A 164 -5.01 -5.78 9.23
CA TYR A 164 -3.82 -4.98 8.98
C TYR A 164 -2.97 -4.80 10.23
N LEU A 165 -3.57 -4.50 11.38
CA LEU A 165 -2.84 -4.34 12.65
C LEU A 165 -2.18 -5.65 13.10
N ARG A 166 -2.85 -6.80 12.93
CA ARG A 166 -2.26 -8.13 13.19
C ARG A 166 -1.07 -8.41 12.26
N LEU A 167 -1.23 -8.14 10.96
CA LEU A 167 -0.16 -8.31 9.98
C LEU A 167 1.02 -7.37 10.27
N ALA A 168 0.74 -6.12 10.62
CA ALA A 168 1.77 -5.16 11.01
C ALA A 168 2.62 -5.66 12.18
N LYS A 169 1.97 -6.21 13.21
CA LYS A 169 2.67 -6.83 14.35
C LYS A 169 3.48 -8.07 13.92
N GLN A 170 2.91 -8.92 13.06
CA GLN A 170 3.55 -10.16 12.61
C GLN A 170 4.76 -9.91 11.72
N PHE A 171 4.68 -8.92 10.82
CA PHE A 171 5.70 -8.63 9.81
C PHE A 171 6.56 -7.41 10.13
N GLY A 172 6.41 -6.80 11.30
CA GLY A 172 7.23 -5.66 11.73
C GLY A 172 6.95 -4.37 10.96
N TRP A 173 5.72 -4.15 10.46
CA TRP A 173 5.37 -2.92 9.76
C TRP A 173 5.30 -1.73 10.71
N SER A 174 5.64 -0.56 10.24
CA SER A 174 5.52 0.68 11.02
C SER A 174 4.08 1.20 10.97
N VAL A 175 3.41 1.21 12.12
CA VAL A 175 2.04 1.72 12.24
C VAL A 175 2.07 3.23 12.51
N VAL A 176 1.34 3.99 11.70
CA VAL A 176 1.20 5.45 11.81
C VAL A 176 -0.28 5.79 12.05
N ASN A 177 -0.58 6.52 13.11
CA ASN A 177 -1.93 7.00 13.36
C ASN A 177 -2.36 7.97 12.25
N ALA A 178 -3.47 7.65 11.57
CA ALA A 178 -4.04 8.44 10.48
C ALA A 178 -5.44 9.01 10.80
N ASP A 179 -5.87 8.93 12.05
CA ASP A 179 -7.09 9.56 12.54
C ASP A 179 -6.97 11.10 12.71
N GLY A 180 -5.73 11.59 12.82
CA GLY A 180 -5.42 13.01 12.91
C GLY A 180 -5.52 13.77 11.58
N GLY A 181 -5.03 15.01 11.59
CA GLY A 181 -4.92 15.84 10.39
C GLY A 181 -3.82 15.35 9.42
N ILE A 182 -3.82 15.90 8.21
CA ILE A 182 -2.85 15.56 7.17
C ILE A 182 -1.42 15.77 7.67
N GLU A 183 -1.15 16.90 8.31
CA GLU A 183 0.18 17.26 8.80
C GLU A 183 0.67 16.34 9.93
N GLU A 184 -0.22 15.97 10.85
CA GLU A 184 0.10 15.07 11.96
C GLU A 184 0.49 13.69 11.42
N THR A 185 -0.32 13.14 10.50
CA THR A 185 -0.03 11.88 9.82
C THR A 185 1.30 11.97 9.06
N SER A 186 1.56 13.08 8.36
CA SER A 186 2.82 13.28 7.63
C SER A 186 4.03 13.29 8.56
N ARG A 187 3.95 13.97 9.69
CA ARG A 187 5.03 13.94 10.70
C ARG A 187 5.29 12.53 11.22
N GLY A 188 4.22 11.78 11.49
CA GLY A 188 4.32 10.37 11.90
C GLY A 188 5.04 9.50 10.86
N ILE A 189 4.68 9.66 9.59
CA ILE A 189 5.31 8.95 8.46
C ILE A 189 6.80 9.31 8.35
N ILE A 190 7.13 10.60 8.33
CA ILE A 190 8.53 11.07 8.22
C ILE A 190 9.35 10.54 9.40
N SER A 191 8.83 10.58 10.61
CA SER A 191 9.48 10.01 11.79
C SER A 191 9.71 8.51 11.66
N ALA A 192 8.74 7.74 11.17
CA ALA A 192 8.88 6.31 10.95
C ALA A 192 9.94 5.99 9.88
N VAL A 193 9.92 6.73 8.76
CA VAL A 193 10.91 6.63 7.68
C VAL A 193 12.31 6.94 8.18
N SER A 194 12.50 8.05 8.89
CA SER A 194 13.81 8.48 9.42
C SER A 194 14.40 7.41 10.34
N ARG A 195 13.60 6.87 11.27
CA ARG A 195 14.06 5.81 12.20
C ARG A 195 14.40 4.49 11.48
N SER A 196 13.56 4.07 10.54
CA SER A 196 13.71 2.76 9.88
C SER A 196 14.82 2.75 8.82
N LEU A 197 15.17 3.91 8.28
CA LEU A 197 16.11 4.05 7.15
C LEU A 197 17.28 4.97 7.48
N GLU A 198 17.57 5.22 8.76
CA GLU A 198 18.60 6.15 9.23
C GLU A 198 19.96 5.92 8.57
N THR A 199 20.37 4.67 8.37
CA THR A 199 21.64 4.31 7.74
C THR A 199 21.63 4.42 6.21
N ARG A 200 20.48 4.63 5.59
CA ARG A 200 20.29 4.68 4.12
C ARG A 200 19.92 6.07 3.61
N LEU A 201 19.57 6.98 4.50
CA LEU A 201 19.24 8.37 4.15
C LEU A 201 20.49 9.25 4.21
N PRO A 202 20.57 10.31 3.36
CA PRO A 202 21.62 11.31 3.49
C PRO A 202 21.59 11.94 4.88
N THR A 203 22.74 12.07 5.52
CA THR A 203 22.86 12.85 6.76
C THR A 203 22.57 14.31 6.47
N GLU A 204 21.77 14.95 7.32
CA GLU A 204 21.59 16.40 7.25
C GLU A 204 22.91 17.08 7.63
N ASN A 205 23.53 17.79 6.67
CA ASN A 205 24.68 18.67 6.91
C ASN A 205 24.20 20.01 7.45
#